data_7d37e306b6526171146d0de7648ac2d2
#
_entry.id   7d37e306b6526171146d0de7648ac2d2
#
_cell.length_a   1.000
_cell.length_b   1.000
_cell.length_c   1.000
_cell.angle_alpha   90.00
_cell.angle_beta   90.00
_cell.angle_gamma   90.00
#
_symmetry.space_group_name_H-M   'P 1'
#
loop_
_entity.id
_entity.type
_entity.pdbx_description
1 polymer ?
#
loop_
_entity_poly.entity_id
_entity_poly.type
_entity_poly.pdbx_seq_one_letter_code
_entity_poly.pdbx_strand_id
1 'polypeptide(L)'
;MHLRRLSITLLGALALSACSPSIPQGAQWTDDPFRTDSTSSAQGTTASATKNRPTTGNTDGIPRGSGTLRIAYVPGWRLPTDYISAFEAASGYTIEQSEYAPNSSQNADVIFGVDSKQAAALGTAIPIGNDPVCAWADRSWFSANSKTLPSSLKDLSSANVAPLTAIPSQDSEAGAAFDAKASSVLGEDYEDWKENLKDAHSILPSAAEALGQWTVTLADDRLSLISGTTSAQGAHQRPILIWDARLAVAAASNTGTESRAAAIPGTCVDLTVSAAVPQSSSNSEAVRSFQAFLESQLGKNAAAYAGLAYNDGVPEDSQAAWFMKPVK
;
A
#
# COMPACT_ATOMS: atom_id res chain seq x y z
N MET A 1 17.17 70.86 -8.10
CA MET A 1 16.00 71.68 -7.69
C MET A 1 14.98 70.77 -7.02
N HIS A 2 14.80 70.94 -5.74
CA HIS A 2 13.61 70.85 -4.84
C HIS A 2 12.66 69.66 -4.99
N LEU A 3 12.73 68.74 -4.02
CA LEU A 3 11.89 68.69 -2.78
C LEU A 3 10.37 68.50 -3.03
N ARG A 4 9.79 67.39 -2.55
CA ARG A 4 9.01 67.34 -1.31
C ARG A 4 8.56 65.95 -0.96
N ARG A 5 8.82 65.59 0.28
CA ARG A 5 8.27 64.48 1.06
C ARG A 5 6.77 64.66 1.24
N LEU A 6 6.02 63.55 1.28
CA LEU A 6 4.85 63.47 2.16
C LEU A 6 4.69 62.03 2.63
N SER A 7 4.92 61.87 3.94
CA SER A 7 4.56 60.68 4.70
C SER A 7 3.06 60.75 5.02
N ILE A 8 2.33 59.68 4.80
CA ILE A 8 1.03 59.48 5.45
C ILE A 8 1.04 58.04 6.01
N THR A 9 1.18 58.01 7.34
CA THR A 9 0.92 56.87 8.20
C THR A 9 -0.59 56.69 8.33
N LEU A 10 -1.14 55.55 7.95
CA LEU A 10 -2.46 55.15 8.35
C LEU A 10 -2.39 53.77 9.02
N LEU A 11 -2.45 53.76 10.35
CA LEU A 11 -2.72 52.58 11.15
C LEU A 11 -4.18 52.18 10.90
N GLY A 12 -4.38 51.03 10.23
CA GLY A 12 -5.65 50.35 10.21
C GLY A 12 -5.48 49.02 10.94
N ALA A 13 -5.92 48.96 12.17
CA ALA A 13 -6.07 47.69 12.90
C ALA A 13 -7.25 46.93 12.34
N LEU A 14 -6.97 45.92 11.49
CA LEU A 14 -7.95 44.94 11.09
C LEU A 14 -7.92 43.78 12.08
N ALA A 15 -8.95 43.74 12.93
CA ALA A 15 -9.27 42.58 13.74
C ALA A 15 -9.64 41.43 12.81
N LEU A 16 -8.71 40.50 12.61
CA LEU A 16 -9.00 39.20 12.00
C LEU A 16 -9.77 38.36 13.03
N SER A 17 -11.10 38.40 12.94
CA SER A 17 -11.94 37.38 13.54
C SER A 17 -11.62 36.06 12.83
N ALA A 18 -10.85 35.22 13.49
CA ALA A 18 -10.62 33.86 13.11
C ALA A 18 -11.93 33.08 13.22
N CYS A 19 -12.71 33.04 12.13
CA CYS A 19 -13.65 31.94 11.92
C CYS A 19 -12.81 30.69 11.65
N SER A 20 -12.51 29.95 12.68
CA SER A 20 -12.10 28.57 12.53
C SER A 20 -13.28 27.82 11.90
N PRO A 21 -13.15 27.25 10.69
CA PRO A 21 -14.12 26.31 10.23
C PRO A 21 -14.12 25.14 11.20
N SER A 22 -15.25 24.91 11.88
CA SER A 22 -15.48 23.67 12.61
C SER A 22 -15.40 22.52 11.62
N ILE A 23 -14.30 21.79 11.65
CA ILE A 23 -14.16 20.52 10.94
C ILE A 23 -15.30 19.63 11.45
N PRO A 24 -16.16 19.08 10.57
CA PRO A 24 -17.12 18.09 11.01
C PRO A 24 -16.32 16.93 11.64
N GLN A 25 -16.60 16.63 12.89
CA GLN A 25 -16.12 15.41 13.55
C GLN A 25 -16.81 14.22 12.88
N GLY A 26 -16.32 13.83 11.73
CA GLY A 26 -16.68 12.63 11.01
C GLY A 26 -15.42 11.84 10.76
N ALA A 27 -15.33 10.68 11.37
CA ALA A 27 -14.28 9.68 11.21
C ALA A 27 -12.87 10.19 11.52
N GLN A 28 -12.61 10.51 12.77
CA GLN A 28 -11.27 10.39 13.31
C GLN A 28 -10.91 8.89 13.26
N TRP A 29 -9.98 8.55 12.39
CA TRP A 29 -9.27 7.27 12.40
C TRP A 29 -8.27 7.25 13.58
N THR A 30 -8.78 7.48 14.79
CA THR A 30 -8.00 7.47 16.04
C THR A 30 -7.94 6.10 16.66
N ASP A 31 -8.70 5.15 16.16
CA ASP A 31 -8.67 3.78 16.62
C ASP A 31 -7.74 2.97 15.69
N ASP A 32 -6.45 3.05 15.97
CA ASP A 32 -5.49 2.03 15.59
C ASP A 32 -6.01 0.70 16.16
N PRO A 33 -6.43 -0.26 15.32
CA PRO A 33 -7.01 -1.51 15.79
C PRO A 33 -6.04 -2.36 16.61
N PHE A 34 -4.76 -1.94 16.69
CA PHE A 34 -3.69 -2.61 17.40
C PHE A 34 -3.11 -1.79 18.56
N ARG A 35 -3.64 -0.59 18.83
CA ARG A 35 -3.15 0.24 19.94
C ARG A 35 -3.71 -0.29 21.25
N THR A 36 -2.86 -0.94 22.01
CA THR A 36 -3.13 -1.28 23.41
C THR A 36 -2.96 -0.03 24.26
N ASP A 37 -4.05 0.67 24.59
CA ASP A 37 -4.05 1.68 25.63
C ASP A 37 -3.85 1.01 27.00
N SER A 38 -2.60 1.05 27.45
CA SER A 38 -2.26 0.72 28.83
C SER A 38 -2.52 1.95 29.71
N THR A 39 -3.77 2.19 30.04
CA THR A 39 -4.11 2.93 31.26
C THR A 39 -5.54 2.60 31.71
N SER A 40 -5.58 2.11 32.90
CA SER A 40 -6.71 1.67 33.68
C SER A 40 -7.66 2.80 34.09
N SER A 41 -8.89 2.35 34.33
CA SER A 41 -9.91 2.87 35.23
C SER A 41 -10.83 3.96 34.73
N ALA A 42 -12.04 3.57 34.36
CA ALA A 42 -13.25 3.94 35.12
C ALA A 42 -14.51 3.42 34.41
N GLN A 43 -15.39 2.91 35.19
CA GLN A 43 -16.73 2.42 34.88
C GLN A 43 -17.56 3.41 34.08
N GLY A 44 -18.22 2.89 33.05
CA GLY A 44 -19.23 3.62 32.30
C GLY A 44 -19.83 2.74 31.23
N THR A 45 -20.89 2.01 31.59
CA THR A 45 -21.75 1.23 30.70
C THR A 45 -22.34 2.10 29.60
N THR A 46 -21.94 1.89 28.37
CA THR A 46 -22.81 2.03 27.20
C THR A 46 -22.26 1.17 26.06
N ALA A 47 -23.00 0.11 25.74
CA ALA A 47 -22.74 -0.75 24.62
C ALA A 47 -22.96 0.03 23.33
N SER A 48 -21.89 0.31 22.59
CA SER A 48 -21.94 0.70 21.18
C SER A 48 -20.90 -0.11 20.42
N ALA A 49 -21.42 -0.98 19.65
CA ALA A 49 -20.90 -1.68 18.48
C ALA A 49 -19.42 -1.44 18.12
N THR A 50 -18.51 -2.07 18.84
CA THR A 50 -17.16 -2.35 18.39
C THR A 50 -17.21 -3.64 17.57
N LYS A 51 -17.70 -3.55 16.35
CA LYS A 51 -17.60 -4.64 15.39
C LYS A 51 -16.21 -4.58 14.77
N ASN A 52 -15.51 -5.70 14.88
CA ASN A 52 -14.33 -6.09 14.10
C ASN A 52 -12.99 -5.42 14.44
N ARG A 53 -12.68 -5.31 15.70
CA ARG A 53 -11.28 -5.27 16.12
C ARG A 53 -10.74 -6.70 16.00
N PRO A 54 -9.57 -6.97 15.36
CA PRO A 54 -8.90 -8.26 15.50
C PRO A 54 -8.27 -8.35 16.90
N THR A 55 -9.11 -8.20 17.92
CA THR A 55 -8.74 -8.33 19.31
C THR A 55 -9.15 -9.69 19.78
N THR A 56 -8.17 -10.46 20.22
CA THR A 56 -8.33 -11.58 21.17
C THR A 56 -9.36 -12.68 20.81
N GLY A 57 -9.86 -12.71 19.59
CA GLY A 57 -10.75 -13.77 19.13
C GLY A 57 -9.99 -14.78 18.31
N ASN A 58 -9.76 -15.94 18.87
CA ASN A 58 -9.26 -17.14 18.23
C ASN A 58 -7.79 -17.12 17.78
N THR A 59 -6.88 -17.11 18.76
CA THR A 59 -5.51 -17.59 18.61
C THR A 59 -5.44 -19.13 18.57
N ASP A 60 -6.60 -19.80 18.48
CA ASP A 60 -6.69 -21.25 18.42
C ASP A 60 -5.94 -21.77 17.20
N GLY A 61 -4.96 -22.59 17.43
CA GLY A 61 -4.12 -23.17 16.39
C GLY A 61 -2.76 -22.48 16.17
N ILE A 62 -2.51 -21.30 16.76
CA ILE A 62 -1.19 -20.67 16.70
C ILE A 62 -0.34 -21.18 17.86
N PRO A 63 0.73 -21.96 17.60
CA PRO A 63 1.60 -22.46 18.66
C PRO A 63 2.25 -21.30 19.43
N ARG A 64 2.19 -21.35 20.75
CA ARG A 64 2.79 -20.35 21.62
C ARG A 64 4.17 -20.79 22.09
N GLY A 65 5.08 -19.82 22.15
CA GLY A 65 6.43 -20.04 22.63
C GLY A 65 7.10 -18.75 23.08
N SER A 66 8.41 -18.75 23.10
CA SER A 66 9.22 -17.57 23.43
C SER A 66 10.51 -17.59 22.62
N GLY A 67 11.10 -16.45 22.40
CA GLY A 67 12.33 -16.28 21.61
C GLY A 67 12.11 -15.32 20.47
N THR A 68 13.06 -15.28 19.53
CA THR A 68 13.08 -14.31 18.43
C THR A 68 12.95 -15.02 17.09
N LEU A 69 12.02 -14.59 16.26
CA LEU A 69 11.89 -14.95 14.85
C LEU A 69 12.60 -13.88 14.01
N ARG A 70 13.59 -14.28 13.22
CA ARG A 70 14.31 -13.36 12.34
C ARG A 70 13.72 -13.39 10.94
N ILE A 71 13.17 -12.25 10.52
CA ILE A 71 12.56 -12.09 9.21
C ILE A 71 13.44 -11.18 8.36
N ALA A 72 13.93 -11.70 7.23
CA ALA A 72 14.52 -10.88 6.18
C ALA A 72 13.43 -10.50 5.18
N TYR A 73 13.20 -9.19 4.95
CA TYR A 73 12.21 -8.73 3.99
C TYR A 73 12.86 -8.23 2.70
N VAL A 74 12.25 -8.55 1.58
CA VAL A 74 12.63 -7.96 0.29
C VAL A 74 12.33 -6.46 0.31
N PRO A 75 13.14 -5.59 -0.32
CA PRO A 75 12.86 -4.15 -0.40
C PRO A 75 11.41 -3.87 -0.80
N GLY A 76 10.74 -3.00 -0.04
CA GLY A 76 9.31 -2.73 -0.20
C GLY A 76 8.36 -3.65 0.59
N TRP A 77 8.89 -4.66 1.30
CA TRP A 77 8.08 -5.63 2.05
C TRP A 77 8.37 -5.65 3.56
N ARG A 78 8.88 -4.54 4.08
CA ARG A 78 9.07 -4.39 5.52
C ARG A 78 7.73 -4.55 6.25
N LEU A 79 7.72 -5.39 7.29
CA LEU A 79 6.51 -5.61 8.07
C LEU A 79 6.15 -4.36 8.89
N PRO A 80 4.90 -3.89 8.83
CA PRO A 80 4.40 -2.82 9.69
C PRO A 80 4.37 -3.24 11.16
N THR A 81 4.53 -2.27 12.06
CA THR A 81 4.55 -2.50 13.51
C THR A 81 3.30 -3.20 14.01
N ASP A 82 2.14 -2.83 13.48
CA ASP A 82 0.85 -3.41 13.89
C ASP A 82 0.73 -4.89 13.52
N TYR A 83 1.25 -5.26 12.34
CA TYR A 83 1.30 -6.65 11.92
C TYR A 83 2.24 -7.48 12.82
N ILE A 84 3.42 -6.93 13.15
CA ILE A 84 4.36 -7.54 14.08
C ILE A 84 3.70 -7.74 15.44
N SER A 85 3.09 -6.70 15.99
CA SER A 85 2.43 -6.75 17.30
C SER A 85 1.30 -7.78 17.37
N ALA A 86 0.55 -7.96 16.26
CA ALA A 86 -0.48 -8.98 16.18
C ALA A 86 0.09 -10.40 16.28
N PHE A 87 1.19 -10.67 15.59
CA PHE A 87 1.89 -11.95 15.68
C PHE A 87 2.48 -12.19 17.08
N GLU A 88 3.20 -11.20 17.63
CA GLU A 88 3.84 -11.30 18.95
C GLU A 88 2.82 -11.55 20.06
N ALA A 89 1.68 -10.85 20.02
CA ALA A 89 0.60 -11.06 20.97
C ALA A 89 -0.04 -12.46 20.86
N ALA A 90 -0.18 -12.97 19.62
CA ALA A 90 -0.77 -14.28 19.39
C ALA A 90 0.16 -15.43 19.77
N SER A 91 1.43 -15.31 19.46
CA SER A 91 2.42 -16.39 19.53
C SER A 91 3.32 -16.36 20.77
N GLY A 92 3.62 -15.15 21.28
CA GLY A 92 4.64 -14.95 22.34
C GLY A 92 6.07 -14.89 21.86
N TYR A 93 6.33 -15.06 20.56
CA TYR A 93 7.63 -14.79 19.94
C TYR A 93 7.76 -13.31 19.61
N THR A 94 9.00 -12.79 19.58
CA THR A 94 9.30 -11.45 19.08
C THR A 94 9.82 -11.51 17.64
N ILE A 95 9.61 -10.48 16.85
CA ILE A 95 10.13 -10.36 15.49
C ILE A 95 11.33 -9.41 15.46
N GLU A 96 12.46 -9.88 14.94
CA GLU A 96 13.55 -9.04 14.44
C GLU A 96 13.51 -9.03 12.92
N GLN A 97 13.46 -7.84 12.33
CA GLN A 97 13.42 -7.72 10.87
C GLN A 97 14.65 -7.00 10.32
N SER A 98 15.14 -7.49 9.18
CA SER A 98 16.25 -6.91 8.42
C SER A 98 15.96 -6.96 6.93
N GLU A 99 16.59 -6.09 6.15
CA GLU A 99 16.47 -6.14 4.70
C GLU A 99 17.21 -7.38 4.14
N TYR A 100 16.58 -8.05 3.19
CA TYR A 100 17.14 -9.23 2.54
C TYR A 100 18.29 -8.86 1.60
N ALA A 101 19.43 -9.46 1.80
CA ALA A 101 20.60 -9.33 0.94
C ALA A 101 20.99 -10.71 0.36
N PRO A 102 20.74 -10.97 -0.92
CA PRO A 102 20.89 -12.29 -1.54
C PRO A 102 22.28 -12.93 -1.41
N ASN A 103 23.32 -12.10 -1.27
CA ASN A 103 24.71 -12.54 -1.23
C ASN A 103 25.33 -12.49 0.17
N SER A 104 24.53 -12.28 1.19
CA SER A 104 24.98 -12.26 2.57
C SER A 104 24.64 -13.57 3.29
N SER A 105 25.47 -13.96 4.23
CA SER A 105 25.19 -15.06 5.16
C SER A 105 24.17 -14.62 6.22
N GLN A 106 23.02 -14.08 5.79
CA GLN A 106 21.98 -13.66 6.72
C GLN A 106 21.38 -14.86 7.42
N ASN A 107 21.36 -14.79 8.74
CA ASN A 107 20.75 -15.81 9.57
C ASN A 107 19.23 -15.52 9.71
N ALA A 108 18.51 -15.60 8.59
CA ALA A 108 17.07 -15.39 8.56
C ALA A 108 16.34 -16.72 8.75
N ASP A 109 15.31 -16.70 9.58
CA ASP A 109 14.40 -17.83 9.76
C ASP A 109 13.32 -17.85 8.68
N VAL A 110 12.95 -16.65 8.18
CA VAL A 110 11.96 -16.44 7.12
C VAL A 110 12.43 -15.31 6.20
N ILE A 111 12.23 -15.46 4.88
CA ILE A 111 12.40 -14.41 3.89
C ILE A 111 11.00 -14.00 3.42
N PHE A 112 10.62 -12.74 3.61
CA PHE A 112 9.25 -12.24 3.40
C PHE A 112 9.16 -11.34 2.15
N GLY A 113 8.06 -11.44 1.41
CA GLY A 113 7.78 -10.56 0.27
C GLY A 113 8.40 -11.04 -1.04
N VAL A 114 8.58 -12.33 -1.20
CA VAL A 114 9.06 -12.96 -2.44
C VAL A 114 7.91 -13.47 -3.28
N ASP A 115 8.08 -13.54 -4.61
CA ASP A 115 7.15 -14.28 -5.45
C ASP A 115 7.25 -15.80 -5.20
N SER A 116 6.24 -16.54 -5.64
CA SER A 116 6.17 -17.99 -5.40
C SER A 116 7.35 -18.77 -5.99
N LYS A 117 7.90 -18.31 -7.12
CA LYS A 117 9.05 -18.96 -7.79
C LYS A 117 10.33 -18.70 -7.03
N GLN A 118 10.55 -17.46 -6.59
CA GLN A 118 11.68 -17.10 -5.75
C GLN A 118 11.60 -17.82 -4.39
N ALA A 119 10.42 -17.89 -3.79
CA ALA A 119 10.19 -18.60 -2.54
C ALA A 119 10.61 -20.06 -2.64
N ALA A 120 10.20 -20.76 -3.71
CA ALA A 120 10.56 -22.15 -3.95
C ALA A 120 12.07 -22.35 -4.19
N ALA A 121 12.74 -21.36 -4.78
CA ALA A 121 14.20 -21.41 -4.95
C ALA A 121 14.98 -21.17 -3.65
N LEU A 122 14.42 -20.40 -2.73
CA LEU A 122 15.06 -20.07 -1.44
C LEU A 122 14.81 -21.12 -0.36
N GLY A 123 13.73 -21.90 -0.46
CA GLY A 123 13.42 -22.94 0.53
C GLY A 123 11.98 -23.41 0.45
N THR A 124 11.33 -23.60 1.60
CA THR A 124 9.91 -23.93 1.65
C THR A 124 9.08 -22.68 1.47
N ALA A 125 8.28 -22.64 0.40
CA ALA A 125 7.38 -21.51 0.14
C ALA A 125 6.13 -21.58 1.04
N ILE A 126 5.76 -20.44 1.62
CA ILE A 126 4.54 -20.24 2.37
C ILE A 126 3.76 -19.11 1.69
N PRO A 127 2.59 -19.35 1.09
CA PRO A 127 1.79 -18.28 0.53
C PRO A 127 1.28 -17.35 1.64
N ILE A 128 1.40 -16.03 1.44
CA ILE A 128 0.91 -15.01 2.36
C ILE A 128 -0.47 -14.54 1.91
N GLY A 129 -0.62 -14.29 0.60
CA GLY A 129 -1.84 -13.82 -0.01
C GLY A 129 -1.60 -13.18 -1.37
N ASN A 130 -2.55 -12.37 -1.81
CA ASN A 130 -2.48 -11.66 -3.08
C ASN A 130 -2.31 -10.15 -2.83
N ASP A 131 -1.47 -9.52 -3.65
CA ASP A 131 -1.35 -8.07 -3.74
C ASP A 131 -1.70 -7.66 -5.17
N PRO A 132 -2.93 -7.18 -5.43
CA PRO A 132 -3.36 -6.90 -6.78
C PRO A 132 -2.66 -5.68 -7.35
N VAL A 133 -2.13 -5.82 -8.56
CA VAL A 133 -1.64 -4.71 -9.39
C VAL A 133 -2.77 -4.16 -10.22
N CYS A 134 -3.04 -2.88 -10.11
CA CYS A 134 -4.09 -2.18 -10.83
C CYS A 134 -3.57 -0.89 -11.48
N ALA A 135 -4.35 -0.32 -12.40
CA ALA A 135 -4.20 1.07 -12.78
C ALA A 135 -4.94 1.96 -11.76
N TRP A 136 -4.19 2.78 -11.04
CA TRP A 136 -4.68 3.68 -9.99
C TRP A 136 -4.78 5.11 -10.51
N ALA A 137 -5.98 5.68 -10.52
CA ALA A 137 -6.21 7.06 -10.96
C ALA A 137 -6.30 8.02 -9.76
N ASP A 138 -5.63 9.18 -9.84
CA ASP A 138 -5.78 10.30 -8.91
C ASP A 138 -7.09 11.04 -9.16
N ARG A 139 -8.13 10.71 -8.42
CA ARG A 139 -9.46 11.33 -8.54
C ARG A 139 -9.43 12.85 -8.39
N SER A 140 -8.61 13.34 -7.47
CA SER A 140 -8.52 14.79 -7.21
C SER A 140 -7.98 15.53 -8.43
N TRP A 141 -6.99 14.94 -9.09
CA TRP A 141 -6.43 15.50 -10.31
C TRP A 141 -7.47 15.51 -11.45
N PHE A 142 -8.17 14.39 -11.67
CA PHE A 142 -9.20 14.29 -12.70
C PHE A 142 -10.34 15.30 -12.47
N SER A 143 -10.81 15.43 -11.23
CA SER A 143 -11.82 16.41 -10.83
C SER A 143 -11.36 17.86 -11.05
N ALA A 144 -10.14 18.18 -10.59
CA ALA A 144 -9.58 19.54 -10.71
C ALA A 144 -9.37 19.95 -12.17
N ASN A 145 -9.09 19.01 -13.06
CA ASN A 145 -8.87 19.26 -14.49
C ASN A 145 -10.13 19.03 -15.36
N SER A 146 -11.29 18.80 -14.74
CA SER A 146 -12.56 18.50 -15.42
C SER A 146 -12.44 17.40 -16.47
N LYS A 147 -11.65 16.35 -16.17
CA LYS A 147 -11.45 15.20 -17.03
C LYS A 147 -12.22 13.99 -16.51
N THR A 148 -12.69 13.16 -17.44
CA THR A 148 -13.36 11.90 -17.12
C THR A 148 -12.33 10.84 -16.79
N LEU A 149 -12.60 10.06 -15.72
CA LEU A 149 -11.81 8.89 -15.38
C LEU A 149 -11.94 7.82 -16.46
N PRO A 150 -10.86 7.11 -16.82
CA PRO A 150 -10.95 5.92 -17.66
C PRO A 150 -11.83 4.86 -17.00
N SER A 151 -12.57 4.12 -17.82
CA SER A 151 -13.53 3.11 -17.37
C SER A 151 -13.09 1.67 -17.65
N SER A 152 -12.00 1.50 -18.40
CA SER A 152 -11.52 0.20 -18.83
C SER A 152 -10.02 0.19 -19.11
N LEU A 153 -9.45 -1.01 -19.22
CA LEU A 153 -8.08 -1.22 -19.66
C LEU A 153 -7.82 -0.65 -21.08
N LYS A 154 -8.79 -0.75 -21.97
CA LYS A 154 -8.69 -0.24 -23.35
C LYS A 154 -8.54 1.28 -23.38
N ASP A 155 -9.20 2.00 -22.48
CA ASP A 155 -9.16 3.46 -22.43
C ASP A 155 -7.77 4.01 -22.13
N LEU A 156 -6.89 3.22 -21.49
CA LEU A 156 -5.54 3.66 -21.11
C LEU A 156 -4.67 4.04 -22.33
N SER A 157 -4.92 3.44 -23.49
CA SER A 157 -4.16 3.73 -24.71
C SER A 157 -4.77 4.82 -25.58
N SER A 158 -5.90 5.40 -25.18
CA SER A 158 -6.51 6.49 -25.93
C SER A 158 -5.62 7.75 -25.94
N ALA A 159 -5.66 8.53 -27.01
CA ALA A 159 -4.75 9.68 -27.22
C ALA A 159 -4.80 10.74 -26.09
N ASN A 160 -5.90 10.84 -25.37
CA ASN A 160 -6.09 11.76 -24.25
C ASN A 160 -5.79 11.16 -22.88
N VAL A 161 -5.63 9.84 -22.77
CA VAL A 161 -5.34 9.12 -21.51
C VAL A 161 -3.91 8.57 -21.48
N ALA A 162 -3.40 8.05 -22.58
CA ALA A 162 -2.07 7.49 -22.65
C ALA A 162 -0.98 8.42 -22.09
N PRO A 163 -0.91 9.72 -22.43
CA PRO A 163 0.08 10.64 -21.87
C PRO A 163 -0.06 10.87 -20.36
N LEU A 164 -1.21 10.54 -19.78
CA LEU A 164 -1.52 10.67 -18.36
C LEU A 164 -1.18 9.43 -17.55
N THR A 165 -0.72 8.36 -18.20
CA THR A 165 -0.50 7.05 -17.58
C THR A 165 0.99 6.79 -17.38
N ALA A 166 1.38 6.33 -16.19
CA ALA A 166 2.71 5.85 -15.85
C ALA A 166 2.67 4.34 -15.65
N ILE A 167 3.40 3.61 -16.49
CA ILE A 167 3.51 2.15 -16.44
C ILE A 167 4.98 1.81 -16.17
N PRO A 168 5.31 1.10 -15.08
CA PRO A 168 6.67 0.63 -14.88
C PRO A 168 7.05 -0.40 -15.95
N SER A 169 8.35 -0.49 -16.29
CA SER A 169 8.83 -1.44 -17.28
C SER A 169 8.50 -2.89 -16.88
N GLN A 170 8.52 -3.79 -17.86
CA GLN A 170 8.33 -5.22 -17.66
C GLN A 170 9.43 -5.88 -16.81
N ASP A 171 10.54 -5.17 -16.53
CA ASP A 171 11.56 -5.64 -15.58
C ASP A 171 11.08 -5.59 -14.13
N SER A 172 10.02 -4.82 -13.86
CA SER A 172 9.34 -4.82 -12.58
C SER A 172 8.21 -5.86 -12.56
N GLU A 173 7.98 -6.46 -11.41
CA GLU A 173 6.91 -7.45 -11.23
C GLU A 173 5.53 -6.87 -11.56
N ALA A 174 5.26 -5.64 -11.11
CA ALA A 174 4.01 -4.93 -11.40
C ALA A 174 3.83 -4.68 -12.91
N GLY A 175 4.88 -4.23 -13.60
CA GLY A 175 4.84 -4.00 -15.04
C GLY A 175 4.65 -5.27 -15.85
N ALA A 176 5.37 -6.34 -15.47
CA ALA A 176 5.25 -7.65 -16.14
C ALA A 176 3.85 -8.25 -15.97
N ALA A 177 3.30 -8.21 -14.75
CA ALA A 177 1.97 -8.74 -14.47
C ALA A 177 0.87 -7.95 -15.20
N PHE A 178 0.99 -6.64 -15.21
CA PHE A 178 0.03 -5.77 -15.90
C PHE A 178 0.07 -5.97 -17.42
N ASP A 179 1.26 -6.10 -18.01
CA ASP A 179 1.44 -6.35 -19.44
C ASP A 179 0.83 -7.72 -19.84
N ALA A 180 1.09 -8.76 -19.07
CA ALA A 180 0.50 -10.07 -19.27
C ALA A 180 -1.04 -10.04 -19.17
N LYS A 181 -1.59 -9.29 -18.22
CA LYS A 181 -3.04 -9.07 -18.09
C LYS A 181 -3.59 -8.34 -19.31
N ALA A 182 -2.93 -7.28 -19.75
CA ALA A 182 -3.34 -6.51 -20.93
C ALA A 182 -3.36 -7.39 -22.18
N SER A 183 -2.30 -8.16 -22.42
CA SER A 183 -2.22 -9.11 -23.54
C SER A 183 -3.35 -10.13 -23.51
N SER A 184 -3.64 -10.70 -22.35
CA SER A 184 -4.72 -11.69 -22.19
C SER A 184 -6.13 -11.12 -22.42
N VAL A 185 -6.37 -9.88 -22.01
CA VAL A 185 -7.70 -9.25 -22.08
C VAL A 185 -7.98 -8.63 -23.45
N LEU A 186 -6.97 -8.01 -24.05
CA LEU A 186 -7.11 -7.25 -25.29
C LEU A 186 -6.96 -8.15 -26.55
N GLY A 187 -6.29 -9.30 -26.42
CA GLY A 187 -6.10 -10.23 -27.53
C GLY A 187 -5.46 -9.56 -28.75
N GLU A 188 -6.19 -9.52 -29.87
CA GLU A 188 -5.70 -8.93 -31.13
C GLU A 188 -5.47 -7.41 -31.03
N ASP A 189 -6.18 -6.68 -30.17
CA ASP A 189 -6.01 -5.25 -29.97
C ASP A 189 -4.75 -4.88 -29.14
N TYR A 190 -4.04 -5.88 -28.56
CA TYR A 190 -2.98 -5.64 -27.60
C TYR A 190 -1.76 -4.91 -28.20
N GLU A 191 -1.32 -5.26 -29.38
CA GLU A 191 -0.14 -4.66 -30.00
C GLU A 191 -0.38 -3.17 -30.32
N ASP A 192 -1.53 -2.82 -30.89
CA ASP A 192 -1.90 -1.43 -31.14
C ASP A 192 -2.05 -0.64 -29.84
N TRP A 193 -2.64 -1.26 -28.82
CA TRP A 193 -2.75 -0.67 -27.49
C TRP A 193 -1.38 -0.37 -26.88
N LYS A 194 -0.44 -1.30 -27.00
CA LYS A 194 0.92 -1.16 -26.46
C LYS A 194 1.72 -0.12 -27.25
N GLU A 195 1.58 -0.08 -28.55
CA GLU A 195 2.25 0.92 -29.40
C GLU A 195 1.80 2.34 -29.03
N ASN A 196 0.48 2.56 -28.89
CA ASN A 196 -0.07 3.86 -28.46
C ASN A 196 0.50 4.32 -27.11
N LEU A 197 0.72 3.39 -26.17
CA LEU A 197 1.33 3.71 -24.87
C LEU A 197 2.83 4.02 -24.99
N LYS A 198 3.55 3.35 -25.87
CA LYS A 198 4.96 3.66 -26.16
C LYS A 198 5.11 5.02 -26.82
N ASP A 199 4.29 5.33 -27.82
CA ASP A 199 4.29 6.63 -28.50
C ASP A 199 3.99 7.78 -27.55
N ALA A 200 3.13 7.55 -26.55
CA ALA A 200 2.84 8.48 -25.48
C ALA A 200 3.91 8.52 -24.38
N HIS A 201 4.98 7.74 -24.49
CA HIS A 201 6.03 7.58 -23.47
C HIS A 201 5.47 7.17 -22.10
N SER A 202 4.41 6.36 -22.09
CA SER A 202 3.73 5.93 -20.86
C SER A 202 4.47 4.81 -20.13
N ILE A 203 5.22 3.98 -20.87
CA ILE A 203 6.05 2.90 -20.32
C ILE A 203 7.38 3.50 -19.90
N LEU A 204 7.66 3.47 -18.61
CA LEU A 204 8.83 4.11 -18.01
C LEU A 204 9.94 3.08 -17.72
N PRO A 205 11.22 3.48 -17.84
CA PRO A 205 12.35 2.57 -17.75
C PRO A 205 12.46 1.83 -16.42
N SER A 206 11.97 2.45 -15.34
CA SER A 206 12.05 1.87 -14.01
C SER A 206 10.79 2.13 -13.17
N ALA A 207 10.63 1.29 -12.16
CA ALA A 207 9.59 1.46 -11.13
C ALA A 207 9.71 2.81 -10.40
N ALA A 208 10.94 3.23 -10.09
CA ALA A 208 11.19 4.50 -9.40
C ALA A 208 10.77 5.71 -10.25
N GLU A 209 11.01 5.67 -11.55
CA GLU A 209 10.56 6.72 -12.46
C GLU A 209 9.02 6.74 -12.59
N ALA A 210 8.39 5.58 -12.68
CA ALA A 210 6.93 5.49 -12.71
C ALA A 210 6.30 6.12 -11.45
N LEU A 211 6.81 5.79 -10.27
CA LEU A 211 6.40 6.40 -9.01
C LEU A 211 6.62 7.92 -9.00
N GLY A 212 7.78 8.37 -9.48
CA GLY A 212 8.10 9.80 -9.55
C GLY A 212 7.22 10.61 -10.50
N GLN A 213 6.55 9.96 -11.44
CA GLN A 213 5.58 10.62 -12.32
C GLN A 213 4.18 10.72 -11.73
N TRP A 214 3.84 9.91 -10.73
CA TRP A 214 2.49 9.94 -10.17
C TRP A 214 2.21 11.25 -9.44
N THR A 215 0.99 11.80 -9.65
CA THR A 215 0.56 13.06 -9.02
C THR A 215 0.31 12.94 -7.51
N VAL A 216 0.15 11.72 -7.00
CA VAL A 216 0.04 11.46 -5.57
C VAL A 216 1.44 11.27 -4.99
N THR A 217 1.84 12.18 -4.11
CA THR A 217 3.12 12.08 -3.39
C THR A 217 2.93 11.32 -2.08
N LEU A 218 3.86 10.44 -1.78
CA LEU A 218 3.95 9.73 -0.51
C LEU A 218 5.08 10.31 0.34
N ALA A 219 4.95 10.21 1.64
CA ALA A 219 6.08 10.48 2.53
C ALA A 219 7.18 9.41 2.34
N ASP A 220 8.45 9.81 2.49
CA ASP A 220 9.60 8.95 2.19
C ASP A 220 9.61 7.65 3.00
N ASP A 221 9.18 7.69 4.26
CA ASP A 221 9.04 6.51 5.11
C ASP A 221 8.00 5.52 4.58
N ARG A 222 6.87 6.01 4.07
CA ARG A 222 5.83 5.21 3.44
C ARG A 222 6.29 4.64 2.11
N LEU A 223 6.94 5.46 1.30
CA LEU A 223 7.49 5.04 0.01
C LEU A 223 8.50 3.90 0.19
N SER A 224 9.41 4.03 1.15
CA SER A 224 10.40 3.01 1.48
C SER A 224 9.78 1.68 1.91
N LEU A 225 8.66 1.73 2.65
CA LEU A 225 7.94 0.54 3.10
C LEU A 225 7.31 -0.26 1.95
N ILE A 226 6.93 0.40 0.86
CA ILE A 226 6.09 -0.20 -0.18
C ILE A 226 6.89 -0.52 -1.44
N SER A 227 7.82 0.34 -1.81
CA SER A 227 8.57 0.23 -3.06
C SER A 227 10.05 -0.08 -2.89
N GLY A 228 10.56 -0.05 -1.65
CA GLY A 228 11.98 -0.19 -1.37
C GLY A 228 12.83 1.02 -1.80
N THR A 229 12.20 2.10 -2.30
CA THR A 229 12.90 3.33 -2.64
C THR A 229 12.75 4.39 -1.55
N THR A 230 13.77 5.19 -1.34
CA THR A 230 13.75 6.28 -0.34
C THR A 230 13.28 7.61 -0.91
N SER A 231 13.16 7.72 -2.24
CA SER A 231 12.61 8.90 -2.89
C SER A 231 12.08 8.56 -4.28
N ALA A 232 10.91 9.09 -4.61
CA ALA A 232 10.37 9.09 -5.95
C ALA A 232 10.63 10.48 -6.55
N GLN A 233 11.74 10.62 -7.28
CA GLN A 233 12.06 11.88 -7.95
C GLN A 233 11.41 11.89 -9.33
N GLY A 234 10.55 12.86 -9.58
CA GLY A 234 9.88 13.00 -10.87
C GLY A 234 9.05 14.26 -10.97
N ALA A 235 8.42 14.43 -12.11
CA ALA A 235 7.65 15.64 -12.41
C ALA A 235 6.24 15.65 -11.80
N HIS A 236 5.78 14.54 -11.23
CA HIS A 236 4.43 14.37 -10.65
C HIS A 236 3.29 14.83 -11.58
N GLN A 237 3.37 14.45 -12.85
CA GLN A 237 2.48 14.95 -13.91
C GLN A 237 1.44 13.93 -14.37
N ARG A 238 1.58 12.65 -13.97
CA ARG A 238 0.74 11.57 -14.45
C ARG A 238 -0.23 11.12 -13.37
N PRO A 239 -1.53 11.35 -13.57
CA PRO A 239 -2.54 10.99 -12.56
C PRO A 239 -2.90 9.51 -12.55
N ILE A 240 -2.39 8.70 -13.48
CA ILE A 240 -2.61 7.25 -13.53
C ILE A 240 -1.28 6.55 -13.33
N LEU A 241 -1.22 5.63 -12.37
CA LEU A 241 -0.06 4.78 -12.11
C LEU A 241 -0.47 3.32 -12.06
N ILE A 242 0.29 2.46 -12.73
CA ILE A 242 0.17 1.01 -12.57
C ILE A 242 1.06 0.58 -11.43
N TRP A 243 0.45 0.03 -10.38
CA TRP A 243 1.16 -0.42 -9.18
C TRP A 243 0.32 -1.39 -8.34
N ASP A 244 0.94 -1.97 -7.32
CA ASP A 244 0.26 -2.84 -6.36
C ASP A 244 -0.70 -2.08 -5.42
N ALA A 245 -1.62 -2.80 -4.78
CA ALA A 245 -2.64 -2.21 -3.91
C ALA A 245 -2.06 -1.59 -2.63
N ARG A 246 -0.91 -2.05 -2.15
CA ARG A 246 -0.24 -1.49 -0.98
C ARG A 246 0.08 -0.02 -1.16
N LEU A 247 0.52 0.37 -2.37
CA LEU A 247 0.78 1.77 -2.70
C LEU A 247 -0.49 2.62 -2.62
N ALA A 248 -1.61 2.11 -3.16
CA ALA A 248 -2.87 2.84 -3.14
C ALA A 248 -3.40 3.02 -1.71
N VAL A 249 -3.27 1.99 -0.87
CA VAL A 249 -3.63 2.06 0.57
C VAL A 249 -2.77 3.10 1.29
N ALA A 250 -1.45 3.11 1.05
CA ALA A 250 -0.57 4.10 1.65
C ALA A 250 -0.87 5.54 1.19
N ALA A 251 -1.16 5.71 -0.11
CA ALA A 251 -1.53 7.01 -0.66
C ALA A 251 -2.77 7.60 0.02
N ALA A 252 -3.71 6.76 0.34
CA ALA A 252 -4.93 7.16 1.01
C ALA A 252 -4.75 7.52 2.47
N SER A 253 -3.96 6.74 3.18
CA SER A 253 -3.69 7.01 4.59
C SER A 253 -3.10 8.41 4.84
N ASN A 254 -2.56 9.06 3.80
CA ASN A 254 -1.99 10.39 3.87
C ASN A 254 -3.01 11.54 3.73
N THR A 255 -4.22 11.29 3.27
CA THR A 255 -5.15 12.36 2.89
C THR A 255 -6.33 12.58 3.83
N GLY A 256 -6.53 11.73 4.81
CA GLY A 256 -7.45 11.92 5.96
C GLY A 256 -8.95 11.91 5.68
N THR A 257 -9.43 12.02 4.45
CA THR A 257 -10.87 12.20 4.18
C THR A 257 -11.45 11.42 3.01
N GLU A 258 -10.72 11.20 1.92
CA GLU A 258 -11.19 10.39 0.79
C GLU A 258 -10.01 9.81 0.02
N SER A 259 -10.19 8.60 -0.53
CA SER A 259 -9.16 8.02 -1.37
C SER A 259 -8.91 8.91 -2.57
N ARG A 260 -7.71 9.39 -2.63
CA ARG A 260 -7.20 10.05 -3.80
C ARG A 260 -7.04 9.10 -4.98
N ALA A 261 -6.64 7.87 -4.70
CA ALA A 261 -6.45 6.82 -5.69
C ALA A 261 -7.69 5.93 -5.83
N ALA A 262 -8.05 5.59 -7.06
CA ALA A 262 -9.11 4.66 -7.37
C ALA A 262 -8.67 3.68 -8.45
N ALA A 263 -8.96 2.39 -8.26
CA ALA A 263 -8.71 1.40 -9.28
C ALA A 263 -9.60 1.62 -10.50
N ILE A 264 -9.00 1.60 -11.70
CA ILE A 264 -9.73 1.62 -12.96
C ILE A 264 -10.33 0.23 -13.18
N PRO A 265 -11.63 0.11 -13.50
CA PRO A 265 -12.29 -1.18 -13.65
C PRO A 265 -11.61 -2.10 -14.68
N GLY A 266 -11.51 -3.39 -14.36
CA GLY A 266 -10.97 -4.41 -15.26
C GLY A 266 -9.45 -4.38 -15.46
N THR A 267 -8.72 -3.52 -14.74
CA THR A 267 -7.26 -3.39 -14.87
C THR A 267 -6.48 -4.22 -13.86
N CYS A 268 -7.13 -4.72 -12.81
CA CYS A 268 -6.44 -5.44 -11.74
C CYS A 268 -6.02 -6.85 -12.14
N VAL A 269 -4.84 -7.25 -11.68
CA VAL A 269 -4.29 -8.61 -11.74
C VAL A 269 -3.72 -8.98 -10.40
N ASP A 270 -4.06 -10.16 -9.88
CA ASP A 270 -3.55 -10.63 -8.59
C ASP A 270 -2.10 -11.12 -8.72
N LEU A 271 -1.24 -10.63 -7.86
CA LEU A 271 0.10 -11.17 -7.63
C LEU A 271 0.10 -11.96 -6.33
N THR A 272 0.58 -13.18 -6.39
CA THR A 272 0.76 -14.01 -5.19
C THR A 272 2.04 -13.62 -4.48
N VAL A 273 1.89 -13.21 -3.23
CA VAL A 273 3.00 -12.90 -2.32
C VAL A 273 3.26 -14.11 -1.43
N SER A 274 4.52 -14.42 -1.26
CA SER A 274 4.97 -15.55 -0.46
C SER A 274 6.04 -15.16 0.55
N ALA A 275 6.22 -16.02 1.55
CA ALA A 275 7.43 -16.10 2.35
C ALA A 275 8.18 -17.38 1.98
N ALA A 276 9.49 -17.40 2.19
CA ALA A 276 10.33 -18.57 2.07
C ALA A 276 10.94 -18.91 3.43
N VAL A 277 10.93 -20.18 3.80
CA VAL A 277 11.69 -20.71 4.93
C VAL A 277 12.97 -21.31 4.41
N PRO A 278 14.13 -20.68 4.61
CA PRO A 278 15.41 -21.22 4.17
C PRO A 278 15.69 -22.58 4.80
N GLN A 279 16.33 -23.48 4.05
CA GLN A 279 16.73 -24.80 4.57
C GLN A 279 17.70 -24.69 5.76
N SER A 280 18.42 -23.59 5.88
CA SER A 280 19.32 -23.29 6.99
C SER A 280 18.62 -22.82 8.25
N SER A 281 17.31 -22.57 8.22
CA SER A 281 16.58 -22.13 9.41
C SER A 281 16.58 -23.22 10.48
N SER A 282 17.05 -22.87 11.67
CA SER A 282 17.08 -23.76 12.84
C SER A 282 15.93 -23.50 13.83
N ASN A 283 15.18 -22.44 13.63
CA ASN A 283 14.10 -21.98 14.54
C ASN A 283 12.75 -22.55 14.15
N SER A 284 12.65 -23.87 14.06
CA SER A 284 11.46 -24.55 13.51
C SER A 284 10.16 -24.30 14.30
N GLU A 285 10.24 -23.99 15.59
CA GLU A 285 9.04 -23.72 16.42
C GLU A 285 8.48 -22.33 16.15
N ALA A 286 9.32 -21.29 16.13
CA ALA A 286 8.91 -19.94 15.79
C ALA A 286 8.40 -19.83 14.34
N VAL A 287 9.07 -20.52 13.41
CA VAL A 287 8.63 -20.60 12.00
C VAL A 287 7.26 -21.26 11.89
N ARG A 288 7.02 -22.37 12.61
CA ARG A 288 5.71 -23.04 12.62
C ARG A 288 4.61 -22.14 13.21
N SER A 289 4.96 -21.39 14.25
CA SER A 289 4.06 -20.42 14.85
C SER A 289 3.72 -19.29 13.85
N PHE A 290 4.70 -18.78 13.12
CA PHE A 290 4.49 -17.77 12.12
C PHE A 290 3.66 -18.29 10.93
N GLN A 291 3.93 -19.50 10.45
CA GLN A 291 3.12 -20.14 9.42
C GLN A 291 1.66 -20.30 9.86
N ALA A 292 1.41 -20.80 11.06
CA ALA A 292 0.06 -20.92 11.61
C ALA A 292 -0.64 -19.55 11.75
N PHE A 293 0.13 -18.50 12.07
CA PHE A 293 -0.41 -17.14 12.10
C PHE A 293 -0.81 -16.68 10.71
N LEU A 294 0.03 -16.85 9.69
CA LEU A 294 -0.27 -16.47 8.29
C LEU A 294 -1.54 -17.17 7.79
N GLU A 295 -1.74 -18.45 8.14
CA GLU A 295 -2.89 -19.25 7.74
C GLU A 295 -4.16 -18.93 8.55
N SER A 296 -4.00 -18.33 9.73
CA SER A 296 -5.12 -17.99 10.62
C SER A 296 -5.95 -16.83 10.11
N GLN A 297 -7.22 -16.74 10.54
CA GLN A 297 -8.04 -15.56 10.21
C GLN A 297 -7.47 -14.28 10.83
N LEU A 298 -6.82 -14.38 12.00
CA LEU A 298 -6.15 -13.24 12.63
C LEU A 298 -5.02 -12.71 11.75
N GLY A 299 -4.15 -13.59 11.23
CA GLY A 299 -3.03 -13.20 10.36
C GLY A 299 -3.50 -12.64 9.02
N LYS A 300 -4.52 -13.26 8.40
CA LYS A 300 -5.14 -12.76 7.17
C LYS A 300 -5.75 -11.36 7.36
N ASN A 301 -6.48 -11.15 8.44
CA ASN A 301 -7.03 -9.84 8.76
C ASN A 301 -5.92 -8.81 9.04
N ALA A 302 -4.90 -9.20 9.82
CA ALA A 302 -3.77 -8.33 10.09
C ALA A 302 -3.03 -7.94 8.80
N ALA A 303 -2.83 -8.88 7.88
CA ALA A 303 -2.21 -8.60 6.58
C ALA A 303 -3.05 -7.64 5.73
N ALA A 304 -4.37 -7.84 5.69
CA ALA A 304 -5.26 -6.95 4.94
C ALA A 304 -5.32 -5.54 5.54
N TYR A 305 -5.40 -5.40 6.86
CA TYR A 305 -5.37 -4.10 7.53
C TYR A 305 -4.03 -3.39 7.37
N ALA A 306 -2.94 -4.14 7.39
CA ALA A 306 -1.61 -3.61 7.16
C ALA A 306 -1.31 -3.30 5.68
N GLY A 307 -2.23 -3.65 4.78
CA GLY A 307 -2.04 -3.49 3.33
C GLY A 307 -0.98 -4.42 2.75
N LEU A 308 -0.67 -5.54 3.41
CA LEU A 308 0.37 -6.46 2.96
C LEU A 308 -0.13 -7.49 1.95
N ALA A 309 -1.32 -8.04 2.16
CA ALA A 309 -1.90 -9.05 1.28
C ALA A 309 -3.41 -9.19 1.50
N TYR A 310 -4.10 -9.71 0.48
CA TYR A 310 -5.55 -9.89 0.47
C TYR A 310 -5.88 -11.32 0.03
N ASN A 311 -6.30 -12.19 0.95
CA ASN A 311 -6.53 -13.62 0.67
C ASN A 311 -7.94 -13.94 0.17
N ASP A 312 -8.96 -13.49 0.91
CA ASP A 312 -10.36 -13.86 0.67
C ASP A 312 -11.18 -12.62 0.22
N GLY A 313 -10.55 -11.77 -0.57
CA GLY A 313 -11.08 -10.45 -0.83
C GLY A 313 -10.71 -9.48 0.29
N VAL A 314 -10.89 -8.21 0.01
CA VAL A 314 -10.59 -7.14 0.94
C VAL A 314 -11.71 -7.06 1.96
N PRO A 315 -11.46 -7.10 3.28
CA PRO A 315 -12.51 -6.95 4.28
C PRO A 315 -13.33 -5.69 4.03
N GLU A 316 -14.67 -5.80 4.01
CA GLU A 316 -15.58 -4.71 3.60
C GLU A 316 -15.41 -3.42 4.40
N ASP A 317 -14.97 -3.54 5.64
CA ASP A 317 -14.74 -2.45 6.60
C ASP A 317 -13.28 -1.96 6.62
N SER A 318 -12.38 -2.57 5.81
CA SER A 318 -10.99 -2.15 5.74
C SER A 318 -10.81 -0.94 4.81
N GLN A 319 -9.74 -0.18 5.03
CA GLN A 319 -9.34 0.88 4.11
C GLN A 319 -9.15 0.34 2.70
N ALA A 320 -8.56 -0.84 2.56
CA ALA A 320 -8.33 -1.47 1.28
C ALA A 320 -9.63 -1.73 0.50
N ALA A 321 -10.72 -2.20 1.15
CA ALA A 321 -12.02 -2.39 0.51
C ALA A 321 -12.57 -1.10 -0.09
N TRP A 322 -12.30 0.00 0.59
CA TRP A 322 -12.76 1.31 0.15
C TRP A 322 -12.02 1.77 -1.13
N PHE A 323 -10.73 1.44 -1.29
CA PHE A 323 -9.93 1.75 -2.47
C PHE A 323 -10.23 0.86 -3.66
N MET A 324 -10.55 -0.39 -3.40
CA MET A 324 -10.82 -1.36 -4.45
C MET A 324 -12.26 -1.29 -4.98
N LYS A 325 -13.12 -0.44 -4.40
CA LYS A 325 -14.44 -0.20 -4.98
C LYS A 325 -14.30 0.43 -6.37
N PRO A 326 -14.91 -0.17 -7.41
CA PRO A 326 -14.90 0.41 -8.74
C PRO A 326 -15.36 1.86 -8.71
N VAL A 327 -14.71 2.69 -9.49
CA VAL A 327 -15.20 4.05 -9.75
C VAL A 327 -16.56 3.92 -10.42
N LYS A 328 -17.64 4.41 -9.79
CA LYS A 328 -18.97 4.49 -10.39
C LYS A 328 -19.04 5.67 -11.33
#